data_05f9cf8d3803156fe261efc0a1384164
#
_entry.id   05f9cf8d3803156fe261efc0a1384164
#
_cell.length_a   1.000
_cell.length_b   1.000
_cell.length_c   1.000
_cell.angle_alpha   90.00
_cell.angle_beta   90.00
_cell.angle_gamma   90.00
#
_symmetry.space_group_name_H-M   'P 1'
#
loop_
_entity.id
_entity.type
_entity.pdbx_description
1 polymer ?
#
loop_
_entity_poly.entity_id
_entity_poly.type
_entity_poly.pdbx_seq_one_letter_code
_entity_poly.pdbx_strand_id
1 'polypeptide(L)'
;IFNMEGVADHLAGSLPYGAQRRLEIVRALATNPCLLLLDEPAAGMNPSETSELMENIVKIRDTFGIAIMLIEHDMSLVMGICEGICVLNFGRIIAKGTPDDIQSNPAVIEAYLGKKKEG
;
A
#
# COMPACT_ATOMS: atom_id res chain seq x y z
N ILE A 1 -17.38 5.95 3.00
CA ILE A 1 -16.15 5.54 3.66
C ILE A 1 -14.95 6.36 3.19
N PHE A 2 -14.96 6.76 1.93
CA PHE A 2 -13.91 7.57 1.37
C PHE A 2 -14.31 9.02 1.15
N ASN A 3 -15.52 9.36 1.48
CA ASN A 3 -16.02 10.73 1.33
C ASN A 3 -15.89 11.22 -0.10
N MET A 4 -16.35 10.41 -1.05
CA MET A 4 -16.16 10.63 -2.46
C MET A 4 -17.39 11.08 -3.22
N GLU A 5 -18.50 11.32 -2.55
CA GLU A 5 -19.75 11.61 -3.24
C GLU A 5 -19.64 12.80 -4.19
N GLY A 6 -19.06 13.89 -3.72
CA GLY A 6 -18.92 15.07 -4.55
C GLY A 6 -17.88 14.92 -5.64
N VAL A 7 -16.88 14.07 -5.41
CA VAL A 7 -15.77 13.88 -6.34
C VAL A 7 -16.15 12.97 -7.49
N ALA A 8 -17.05 12.00 -7.23
CA ALA A 8 -17.43 11.02 -8.24
C ALA A 8 -18.06 11.65 -9.47
N ASP A 9 -18.60 12.86 -9.35
CA ASP A 9 -19.23 13.53 -10.47
C ASP A 9 -18.24 14.20 -11.41
N HIS A 10 -16.95 14.23 -11.03
CA HIS A 10 -15.92 14.84 -11.87
C HIS A 10 -15.26 13.80 -12.75
N LEU A 11 -14.70 14.26 -13.85
CA LEU A 11 -13.90 13.38 -14.71
C LEU A 11 -12.65 12.96 -13.95
N ALA A 12 -12.38 11.66 -13.96
CA ALA A 12 -11.24 11.13 -13.21
C ALA A 12 -9.92 11.79 -13.61
N GLY A 13 -9.75 12.12 -14.89
CA GLY A 13 -8.53 12.72 -15.37
C GLY A 13 -8.25 14.12 -14.85
N SER A 14 -9.26 14.80 -14.30
CA SER A 14 -9.10 16.16 -13.79
C SER A 14 -8.92 16.20 -12.27
N LEU A 15 -8.90 15.04 -11.62
CA LEU A 15 -8.77 14.96 -10.16
C LEU A 15 -7.31 14.97 -9.73
N PRO A 16 -7.01 15.46 -8.52
CA PRO A 16 -5.68 15.28 -7.95
C PRO A 16 -5.32 13.80 -7.88
N TYR A 17 -4.03 13.52 -7.90
CA TYR A 17 -3.57 12.15 -7.98
C TYR A 17 -4.10 11.27 -6.84
N GLY A 18 -4.08 11.78 -5.61
CA GLY A 18 -4.61 11.03 -4.47
C GLY A 18 -6.09 10.72 -4.60
N ALA A 19 -6.86 11.68 -5.14
CA ALA A 19 -8.29 11.46 -5.34
C ALA A 19 -8.53 10.43 -6.44
N GLN A 20 -7.70 10.44 -7.49
CA GLN A 20 -7.81 9.42 -8.54
C GLN A 20 -7.56 8.04 -7.98
N ARG A 21 -6.56 7.89 -7.12
CA ARG A 21 -6.25 6.61 -6.49
C ARG A 21 -7.40 6.12 -5.63
N ARG A 22 -8.00 7.02 -4.85
CA ARG A 22 -9.15 6.64 -4.02
C ARG A 22 -10.32 6.20 -4.88
N LEU A 23 -10.54 6.87 -6.00
CA LEU A 23 -11.63 6.50 -6.91
C LEU A 23 -11.41 5.11 -7.49
N GLU A 24 -10.17 4.79 -7.86
CA GLU A 24 -9.85 3.46 -8.37
C GLU A 24 -10.14 2.38 -7.35
N ILE A 25 -9.79 2.63 -6.09
CA ILE A 25 -10.06 1.66 -5.03
C ILE A 25 -11.56 1.49 -4.83
N VAL A 26 -12.32 2.58 -4.82
CA VAL A 26 -13.78 2.52 -4.68
C VAL A 26 -14.39 1.70 -5.81
N ARG A 27 -13.92 1.90 -7.04
CA ARG A 27 -14.40 1.12 -8.17
C ARG A 27 -14.14 -0.37 -7.99
N ALA A 28 -12.95 -0.71 -7.53
CA ALA A 28 -12.59 -2.10 -7.29
C ALA A 28 -13.49 -2.70 -6.23
N LEU A 29 -13.77 -1.95 -5.16
CA LEU A 29 -14.63 -2.42 -4.08
C LEU A 29 -16.07 -2.65 -4.56
N ALA A 30 -16.50 -1.91 -5.56
CA ALA A 30 -17.86 -2.05 -6.10
C ALA A 30 -18.10 -3.42 -6.73
N THR A 31 -17.03 -4.16 -7.06
CA THR A 31 -17.15 -5.52 -7.60
C THR A 31 -17.36 -6.56 -6.49
N ASN A 32 -17.39 -6.15 -5.25
CA ASN A 32 -17.60 -7.02 -4.09
C ASN A 32 -16.55 -8.13 -4.03
N PRO A 33 -15.27 -7.79 -3.97
CA PRO A 33 -14.19 -8.78 -4.05
C PRO A 33 -13.94 -9.46 -2.71
N CYS A 34 -13.30 -10.64 -2.73
CA CYS A 34 -12.76 -11.23 -1.52
C CYS A 34 -11.27 -10.93 -1.37
N LEU A 35 -10.64 -10.45 -2.43
CA LEU A 35 -9.23 -10.06 -2.43
C LEU A 35 -9.08 -8.77 -3.24
N LEU A 36 -8.42 -7.79 -2.68
CA LEU A 36 -8.12 -6.54 -3.35
C LEU A 36 -6.62 -6.48 -3.60
N LEU A 37 -6.25 -6.28 -4.86
CA LEU A 37 -4.84 -6.16 -5.25
C LEU A 37 -4.53 -4.70 -5.52
N LEU A 38 -3.49 -4.19 -4.86
CA LEU A 38 -3.06 -2.80 -5.02
C LEU A 38 -1.60 -2.79 -5.47
N ASP A 39 -1.35 -2.25 -6.65
CA ASP A 39 -0.01 -2.21 -7.23
C ASP A 39 0.55 -0.80 -7.08
N GLU A 40 1.51 -0.65 -6.16
CA GLU A 40 2.17 0.61 -5.85
C GLU A 40 1.18 1.76 -5.65
N PRO A 41 0.22 1.59 -4.76
CA PRO A 41 -0.84 2.59 -4.61
C PRO A 41 -0.34 3.93 -4.09
N ALA A 42 0.83 3.97 -3.47
CA ALA A 42 1.39 5.21 -2.93
C ALA A 42 2.30 5.93 -3.92
N ALA A 43 2.47 5.40 -5.13
CA ALA A 43 3.35 6.02 -6.11
C ALA A 43 2.88 7.44 -6.42
N GLY A 44 3.81 8.41 -6.32
CA GLY A 44 3.50 9.80 -6.61
C GLY A 44 2.85 10.55 -5.47
N MET A 45 2.65 9.93 -4.32
CA MET A 45 2.02 10.58 -3.17
C MET A 45 3.05 11.22 -2.25
N ASN A 46 2.66 12.33 -1.61
CA ASN A 46 3.48 12.91 -0.56
C ASN A 46 3.22 12.16 0.77
N PRO A 47 4.03 12.42 1.82
CA PRO A 47 3.85 11.68 3.08
C PRO A 47 2.47 11.80 3.70
N SER A 48 1.84 12.95 3.57
CA SER A 48 0.50 13.15 4.12
C SER A 48 -0.52 12.28 3.40
N GLU A 49 -0.43 12.25 2.07
CA GLU A 49 -1.32 11.42 1.27
C GLU A 49 -1.09 9.94 1.52
N THR A 50 0.17 9.56 1.71
CA THR A 50 0.50 8.16 2.01
C THR A 50 -0.09 7.74 3.35
N SER A 51 -0.01 8.61 4.36
CA SER A 51 -0.60 8.30 5.67
C SER A 51 -2.10 8.11 5.56
N GLU A 52 -2.76 8.96 4.79
CA GLU A 52 -4.20 8.83 4.60
C GLU A 52 -4.53 7.54 3.87
N LEU A 53 -3.74 7.18 2.88
CA LEU A 53 -3.93 5.93 2.15
C LEU A 53 -3.80 4.73 3.09
N MET A 54 -2.79 4.76 3.97
CA MET A 54 -2.59 3.67 4.93
C MET A 54 -3.80 3.48 5.82
N GLU A 55 -4.35 4.58 6.33
CA GLU A 55 -5.54 4.52 7.16
C GLU A 55 -6.72 3.94 6.39
N ASN A 56 -6.87 4.35 5.15
CA ASN A 56 -7.97 3.88 4.31
C ASN A 56 -7.85 2.39 4.02
N ILE A 57 -6.64 1.90 3.74
CA ILE A 57 -6.41 0.48 3.47
C ILE A 57 -6.80 -0.36 4.68
N VAL A 58 -6.37 0.06 5.87
CA VAL A 58 -6.71 -0.66 7.10
C VAL A 58 -8.21 -0.65 7.32
N LYS A 59 -8.84 0.49 7.08
CA LYS A 59 -10.28 0.64 7.27
C LYS A 59 -11.05 -0.26 6.31
N ILE A 60 -10.61 -0.36 5.07
CA ILE A 60 -11.22 -1.25 4.08
C ILE A 60 -11.12 -2.69 4.53
N ARG A 61 -9.92 -3.09 4.93
CA ARG A 61 -9.71 -4.46 5.38
C ARG A 61 -10.66 -4.81 6.52
N ASP A 62 -10.75 -3.92 7.50
CA ASP A 62 -11.56 -4.20 8.69
C ASP A 62 -13.06 -4.08 8.42
N THR A 63 -13.46 -3.15 7.57
CA THR A 63 -14.87 -2.92 7.29
C THR A 63 -15.47 -4.00 6.40
N PHE A 64 -14.75 -4.40 5.37
CA PHE A 64 -15.27 -5.34 4.37
C PHE A 64 -14.84 -6.78 4.62
N GLY A 65 -13.90 -6.99 5.53
CA GLY A 65 -13.43 -8.34 5.84
C GLY A 65 -12.75 -9.02 4.67
N ILE A 66 -12.09 -8.25 3.80
CA ILE A 66 -11.42 -8.80 2.63
C ILE A 66 -9.91 -8.88 2.86
N ALA A 67 -9.26 -9.73 2.08
CA ALA A 67 -7.81 -9.77 2.06
C ALA A 67 -7.29 -8.69 1.13
N ILE A 68 -6.16 -8.08 1.50
CA ILE A 68 -5.54 -7.06 0.66
C ILE A 68 -4.10 -7.48 0.38
N MET A 69 -3.74 -7.53 -0.89
CA MET A 69 -2.38 -7.79 -1.32
C MET A 69 -1.82 -6.53 -1.93
N LEU A 70 -0.64 -6.13 -1.46
CA LEU A 70 -0.06 -4.83 -1.74
C LEU A 70 1.33 -5.04 -2.33
N ILE A 71 1.60 -4.40 -3.46
CA ILE A 71 2.93 -4.37 -4.04
C ILE A 71 3.47 -2.97 -3.81
N GLU A 72 4.57 -2.86 -3.07
CA GLU A 72 5.11 -1.56 -2.68
C GLU A 72 6.59 -1.62 -2.43
N HIS A 73 7.24 -0.48 -2.58
CA HIS A 73 8.62 -0.30 -2.17
C HIS A 73 8.76 0.80 -1.12
N ASP A 74 7.66 1.38 -0.69
CA ASP A 74 7.65 2.36 0.40
C ASP A 74 7.67 1.58 1.72
N MET A 75 8.84 1.54 2.34
CA MET A 75 9.05 0.73 3.54
C MET A 75 8.18 1.18 4.70
N SER A 76 7.97 2.51 4.83
CA SER A 76 7.12 3.03 5.91
C SER A 76 5.71 2.47 5.81
N LEU A 77 5.17 2.46 4.60
CA LEU A 77 3.83 1.95 4.36
C LEU A 77 3.77 0.46 4.65
N VAL A 78 4.70 -0.29 4.08
CA VAL A 78 4.70 -1.75 4.21
C VAL A 78 4.84 -2.16 5.68
N MET A 79 5.80 -1.57 6.39
CA MET A 79 6.03 -1.91 7.79
C MET A 79 4.89 -1.44 8.68
N GLY A 80 4.16 -0.41 8.26
CA GLY A 80 3.11 0.17 9.07
C GLY A 80 1.80 -0.58 9.05
N ILE A 81 1.45 -1.24 7.95
CA ILE A 81 0.11 -1.84 7.81
C ILE A 81 0.09 -3.30 7.41
N CYS A 82 1.19 -3.86 6.93
CA CYS A 82 1.20 -5.24 6.47
C CYS A 82 1.40 -6.20 7.63
N GLU A 83 0.64 -7.29 7.60
CA GLU A 83 0.77 -8.35 8.61
C GLU A 83 1.79 -9.39 8.19
N GLY A 84 1.84 -9.68 6.89
CA GLY A 84 2.81 -10.59 6.34
C GLY A 84 3.47 -9.96 5.12
N ILE A 85 4.77 -10.14 5.00
CA ILE A 85 5.55 -9.50 3.96
C ILE A 85 6.39 -10.54 3.24
N CYS A 86 6.45 -10.41 1.91
CA CYS A 86 7.30 -11.22 1.08
C CYS A 86 8.20 -10.26 0.31
N VAL A 87 9.51 -10.38 0.48
CA VAL A 87 10.47 -9.46 -0.13
C VAL A 87 11.10 -10.10 -1.35
N LEU A 88 11.04 -9.36 -2.46
CA LEU A 88 11.63 -9.79 -3.72
C LEU A 88 12.86 -8.96 -4.04
N ASN A 89 13.86 -9.60 -4.61
CA ASN A 89 15.05 -8.92 -5.09
C ASN A 89 15.50 -9.63 -6.36
N PHE A 90 15.48 -8.91 -7.48
CA PHE A 90 15.81 -9.46 -8.79
C PHE A 90 15.00 -10.71 -9.10
N GLY A 91 13.71 -10.65 -8.81
CA GLY A 91 12.79 -11.76 -9.13
C GLY A 91 12.85 -12.93 -8.20
N ARG A 92 13.65 -12.85 -7.14
CA ARG A 92 13.77 -13.93 -6.15
C ARG A 92 13.22 -13.50 -4.81
N ILE A 93 12.58 -14.44 -4.13
CA ILE A 93 12.11 -14.19 -2.76
C ILE A 93 13.32 -14.32 -1.84
N ILE A 94 13.66 -13.24 -1.14
CA ILE A 94 14.79 -13.25 -0.23
C ILE A 94 14.37 -13.28 1.24
N ALA A 95 13.09 -13.02 1.53
CA ALA A 95 12.61 -13.05 2.91
C ALA A 95 11.10 -13.10 2.93
N LYS A 96 10.54 -13.72 3.97
CA LYS A 96 9.10 -13.74 4.24
C LYS A 96 8.92 -13.67 5.74
N GLY A 97 7.88 -12.98 6.19
CA GLY A 97 7.59 -12.93 7.61
C GLY A 97 6.81 -11.69 8.01
N THR A 98 6.76 -11.44 9.30
CA THR A 98 6.13 -10.27 9.86
C THR A 98 7.02 -9.05 9.64
N PRO A 99 6.49 -7.83 9.86
CA PRO A 99 7.34 -6.64 9.78
C PRO A 99 8.60 -6.72 10.63
N ASP A 100 8.49 -7.28 11.85
CA ASP A 100 9.66 -7.43 12.72
C ASP A 100 10.68 -8.38 12.11
N ASP A 101 10.22 -9.48 11.53
CA ASP A 101 11.11 -10.44 10.88
C ASP A 101 11.86 -9.79 9.73
N ILE A 102 11.15 -9.01 8.95
CA ILE A 102 11.71 -8.39 7.76
C ILE A 102 12.72 -7.31 8.13
N GLN A 103 12.40 -6.48 9.12
CA GLN A 103 13.28 -5.39 9.53
C GLN A 103 14.61 -5.90 10.07
N SER A 104 14.60 -7.07 10.68
CA SER A 104 15.80 -7.64 11.29
C SER A 104 16.54 -8.61 10.36
N ASN A 105 16.03 -8.86 9.16
CA ASN A 105 16.63 -9.82 8.25
C ASN A 105 17.83 -9.19 7.54
N PRO A 106 19.03 -9.80 7.66
CA PRO A 106 20.23 -9.21 7.07
C PRO A 106 20.16 -9.01 5.56
N ALA A 107 19.51 -9.92 4.84
CA ALA A 107 19.40 -9.80 3.39
C ALA A 107 18.54 -8.60 3.00
N VAL A 108 17.48 -8.34 3.77
CA VAL A 108 16.61 -7.20 3.51
C VAL A 108 17.32 -5.89 3.85
N ILE A 109 18.02 -5.89 4.97
CA ILE A 109 18.78 -4.70 5.40
C ILE A 109 19.76 -4.32 4.32
N GLU A 110 20.48 -5.29 3.79
CA GLU A 110 21.46 -5.03 2.76
C GLU A 110 20.79 -4.52 1.47
N ALA A 111 19.69 -5.12 1.06
CA ALA A 111 19.06 -4.79 -0.20
C ALA A 111 18.30 -3.47 -0.17
N TYR A 112 17.67 -3.15 0.95
CA TYR A 112 16.72 -2.04 1.00
C TYR A 112 16.98 -1.02 2.09
N LEU A 113 17.54 -1.43 3.22
CA LEU A 113 17.62 -0.58 4.41
C LEU A 113 19.04 -0.21 4.80
N GLY A 114 19.99 -1.09 4.53
CA GLY A 114 21.33 -0.95 5.06
C GLY A 114 22.06 0.30 4.62
N LYS A 115 21.87 0.71 3.41
CA LYS A 115 22.61 1.85 2.88
C LYS A 115 22.26 3.14 3.56
N LYS A 116 21.07 3.21 4.15
CA LYS A 116 20.64 4.43 4.83
C LYS A 116 21.40 4.67 6.10
N LYS A 117 21.89 3.62 6.72
CA LYS A 117 22.58 3.74 7.98
C LYS A 117 23.99 4.29 7.81
N GLU A 118 24.51 4.16 6.63
CA GLU A 118 25.86 4.63 6.34
C GLU A 118 25.87 6.06 5.87
N GLY A 119 24.74 6.53 5.41
CA GLY A 119 24.64 7.88 4.91
C GLY A 119 24.44 8.92 5.96
#